data_b659772bd1b02d1cb4725b7bd6fd94d5
#
_entry.id   b659772bd1b02d1cb4725b7bd6fd94d5
#
_cell.length_a   1.000
_cell.length_b   1.000
_cell.length_c   1.000
_cell.angle_alpha   90.00
_cell.angle_beta   90.00
_cell.angle_gamma   90.00
#
_symmetry.space_group_name_H-M   'P 1'
#
loop_
_entity.id
_entity.type
_entity.pdbx_description
1 polymer ?
#
loop_
_entity_poly.entity_id
_entity_poly.type
_entity_poly.pdbx_seq_one_letter_code
_entity_poly.pdbx_strand_id
1 'polypeptide(L)'
;MLKNIQVKILLSFLVLGIVMASLVGATLYSNLYLIENELMVTSDANTLIEIEKIVLSGKTNIIYTAIIMIIAFVIVGFVVAIIVTSPIRKIVKNAEEYAKADKSKVKYLSDGKKKSEFDSLVATFTDMNVELKENLNEVTRQKKQMETILLHMTDGIIAVNTEGKIIHINPAAKDLLNVKEGTKTFDDVFKPINIDINLEKVIYLENWTSSEKKVNIEDKTINLFFAPYKNENDRPDGVIVVIQDITEHEKLNSMRKQFVADVSHELKTPITSILGYAETITENELDEETNKKFLSRISKEAERMANLVSDLLTLSRYDTAKIKADKTDFYLGELVKDTFEGLGFELEKKNQEGECFVTANVPHVYADRSGIQRVVLNILTNAIKYTPEGGSIKVYVGFVYNDAYIKIIDTGIGIPESDLARIFERFYRVDKARTREMGGTGLGLAIAKEILDQNNSRIDIKSEVGKGTEVVIRIPTKRV
;
A
#
# COMPACT_ATOMS: atom_id res chain seq x y z
N MET A 1 -44.48 -14.85 27.49
CA MET A 1 -45.39 -13.91 26.78
C MET A 1 -46.54 -14.64 26.08
N LEU A 2 -46.32 -15.64 25.26
CA LEU A 2 -47.33 -16.39 24.46
C LEU A 2 -48.34 -17.17 25.33
N LYS A 3 -47.93 -17.77 26.48
CA LYS A 3 -48.83 -18.40 27.44
C LYS A 3 -49.92 -17.41 27.96
N ASN A 4 -49.52 -16.15 28.16
CA ASN A 4 -50.45 -15.09 28.57
C ASN A 4 -51.47 -14.71 27.51
N ILE A 5 -51.12 -14.82 26.21
CA ILE A 5 -52.02 -14.51 25.10
C ILE A 5 -53.12 -15.61 24.97
N GLN A 6 -52.70 -16.88 25.04
CA GLN A 6 -53.66 -18.01 25.04
C GLN A 6 -54.65 -17.91 26.19
N VAL A 7 -54.16 -17.62 27.40
CA VAL A 7 -55.01 -17.45 28.58
C VAL A 7 -55.94 -16.24 28.42
N LYS A 8 -55.48 -15.13 27.84
CA LYS A 8 -56.31 -13.95 27.61
C LYS A 8 -57.42 -14.23 26.60
N ILE A 9 -57.10 -14.93 25.48
CA ILE A 9 -58.09 -15.32 24.49
C ILE A 9 -59.14 -16.24 25.12
N LEU A 10 -58.70 -17.28 25.83
CA LEU A 10 -59.62 -18.21 26.53
C LEU A 10 -60.53 -17.49 27.53
N LEU A 11 -59.96 -16.58 28.32
CA LEU A 11 -60.69 -15.78 29.31
C LEU A 11 -61.72 -14.86 28.62
N SER A 12 -61.37 -14.26 27.46
CA SER A 12 -62.29 -13.43 26.70
C SER A 12 -63.51 -14.22 26.18
N PHE A 13 -63.26 -15.44 25.66
CA PHE A 13 -64.36 -16.33 25.19
C PHE A 13 -65.21 -16.86 26.35
N LEU A 14 -64.57 -17.15 27.53
CA LEU A 14 -65.32 -17.50 28.75
C LEU A 14 -66.25 -16.38 29.17
N VAL A 15 -65.73 -15.14 29.26
CA VAL A 15 -66.53 -13.97 29.63
C VAL A 15 -67.68 -13.75 28.65
N LEU A 16 -67.39 -13.84 27.34
CA LEU A 16 -68.40 -13.70 26.29
C LEU A 16 -69.45 -14.80 26.40
N GLY A 17 -69.06 -16.07 26.66
CA GLY A 17 -69.94 -17.19 26.89
C GLY A 17 -70.85 -16.97 28.10
N ILE A 18 -70.33 -16.47 29.21
CA ILE A 18 -71.13 -16.12 30.42
C ILE A 18 -72.14 -15.02 30.12
N VAL A 19 -71.74 -13.95 29.41
CA VAL A 19 -72.61 -12.82 29.06
C VAL A 19 -73.71 -13.29 28.13
N MET A 20 -73.39 -14.06 27.09
CA MET A 20 -74.42 -14.58 26.18
C MET A 20 -75.40 -15.57 26.85
N ALA A 21 -74.88 -16.48 27.68
CA ALA A 21 -75.68 -17.41 28.46
C ALA A 21 -76.61 -16.68 29.44
N SER A 22 -76.12 -15.62 30.09
CA SER A 22 -76.94 -14.79 30.99
C SER A 22 -78.01 -14.04 30.24
N LEU A 23 -77.72 -13.49 29.05
CA LEU A 23 -78.73 -12.74 28.27
C LEU A 23 -79.82 -13.65 27.71
N VAL A 24 -79.43 -14.80 27.16
CA VAL A 24 -80.39 -15.80 26.67
C VAL A 24 -81.18 -16.41 27.83
N GLY A 25 -80.48 -16.72 28.94
CA GLY A 25 -81.14 -17.23 30.13
C GLY A 25 -82.20 -16.24 30.71
N ALA A 26 -81.81 -14.94 30.79
CA ALA A 26 -82.73 -13.89 31.24
C ALA A 26 -83.94 -13.71 30.35
N THR A 27 -83.79 -13.75 29.01
CA THR A 27 -84.93 -13.65 28.06
C THR A 27 -85.85 -14.84 28.14
N LEU A 28 -85.26 -16.04 28.22
CA LEU A 28 -86.05 -17.27 28.37
C LEU A 28 -86.83 -17.32 29.69
N TYR A 29 -86.12 -16.91 30.77
CA TYR A 29 -86.72 -16.83 32.12
C TYR A 29 -87.86 -15.80 32.15
N SER A 30 -87.67 -14.63 31.59
CA SER A 30 -88.74 -13.60 31.48
C SER A 30 -89.97 -14.07 30.73
N ASN A 31 -89.72 -14.77 29.57
CA ASN A 31 -90.82 -15.32 28.80
C ASN A 31 -91.60 -16.42 29.57
N LEU A 32 -90.89 -17.31 30.27
CA LEU A 32 -91.43 -18.34 31.12
C LEU A 32 -92.25 -17.71 32.29
N TYR A 33 -91.74 -16.66 32.91
CA TYR A 33 -92.37 -15.93 33.98
C TYR A 33 -93.72 -15.24 33.49
N LEU A 34 -93.74 -14.69 32.25
CA LEU A 34 -94.94 -14.10 31.65
C LEU A 34 -95.96 -15.17 31.40
N ILE A 35 -95.59 -16.32 30.87
CA ILE A 35 -96.42 -17.49 30.61
C ILE A 35 -96.97 -18.06 31.91
N GLU A 36 -96.15 -18.19 32.97
CA GLU A 36 -96.53 -18.63 34.31
C GLU A 36 -97.64 -17.75 34.91
N ASN A 37 -97.49 -16.42 34.82
CA ASN A 37 -98.41 -15.44 35.34
C ASN A 37 -99.75 -15.48 34.59
N GLU A 38 -99.77 -15.61 33.27
CA GLU A 38 -100.90 -15.64 32.41
C GLU A 38 -101.76 -16.91 32.68
N LEU A 39 -101.06 -18.04 32.83
CA LEU A 39 -101.73 -19.34 33.11
C LEU A 39 -102.26 -19.49 34.51
N MET A 40 -101.56 -18.90 35.54
CA MET A 40 -102.02 -18.92 36.91
C MET A 40 -103.30 -18.12 37.15
N VAL A 41 -103.57 -17.10 36.37
CA VAL A 41 -104.77 -16.27 36.46
C VAL A 41 -106.00 -16.95 35.90
N THR A 42 -105.80 -17.92 34.95
CA THR A 42 -106.89 -18.51 34.19
C THR A 42 -107.24 -20.00 34.48
N SER A 43 -106.56 -20.68 35.43
CA SER A 43 -106.58 -22.16 35.58
C SER A 43 -107.20 -22.62 36.91
N ASP A 44 -107.92 -23.79 36.87
CA ASP A 44 -108.45 -24.51 38.05
C ASP A 44 -107.33 -25.18 38.89
N ALA A 45 -107.63 -25.52 40.15
CA ALA A 45 -106.66 -26.01 41.15
C ALA A 45 -105.90 -27.29 40.71
N ASN A 46 -106.47 -28.19 39.90
CA ASN A 46 -105.77 -29.40 39.43
C ASN A 46 -104.84 -29.11 38.27
N THR A 47 -105.12 -28.10 37.46
CA THR A 47 -104.19 -27.66 36.36
C THR A 47 -103.04 -26.84 36.87
N LEU A 48 -103.17 -26.17 38.02
CA LEU A 48 -102.08 -25.42 38.68
C LEU A 48 -100.84 -26.29 39.03
N ILE A 49 -101.09 -27.54 39.49
CA ILE A 49 -99.97 -28.49 39.83
C ILE A 49 -99.22 -28.94 38.56
N GLU A 50 -99.95 -29.11 37.44
CA GLU A 50 -99.33 -29.47 36.16
C GLU A 50 -98.50 -28.31 35.55
N ILE A 51 -99.04 -27.10 35.69
CA ILE A 51 -98.35 -25.87 35.25
C ILE A 51 -97.05 -25.67 36.06
N GLU A 52 -97.13 -25.81 37.40
CA GLU A 52 -95.87 -25.66 38.28
C GLU A 52 -94.82 -26.67 37.89
N LYS A 53 -95.20 -27.92 37.52
CA LYS A 53 -94.28 -28.95 37.06
C LYS A 53 -93.65 -28.64 35.71
N ILE A 54 -94.38 -28.06 34.79
CA ILE A 54 -93.88 -27.65 33.45
C ILE A 54 -92.98 -26.44 33.60
N VAL A 55 -93.30 -25.45 34.44
CA VAL A 55 -92.47 -24.27 34.70
C VAL A 55 -91.17 -24.67 35.38
N LEU A 56 -91.22 -25.59 36.37
CA LEU A 56 -90.04 -26.08 37.03
C LEU A 56 -89.10 -26.81 36.04
N SER A 57 -89.66 -27.65 35.15
CA SER A 57 -88.85 -28.29 34.09
C SER A 57 -88.29 -27.31 33.08
N GLY A 58 -89.05 -26.22 32.77
CA GLY A 58 -88.57 -25.12 31.91
C GLY A 58 -87.42 -24.37 32.53
N LYS A 59 -87.53 -24.03 33.85
CA LYS A 59 -86.44 -23.37 34.59
C LYS A 59 -85.18 -24.25 34.63
N THR A 60 -85.28 -25.54 34.85
CA THR A 60 -84.14 -26.49 34.82
C THR A 60 -83.53 -26.59 33.41
N ASN A 61 -84.33 -26.63 32.36
CA ASN A 61 -83.79 -26.65 30.95
C ASN A 61 -83.05 -25.38 30.58
N ILE A 62 -83.43 -24.21 31.08
CA ILE A 62 -82.70 -22.95 30.90
C ILE A 62 -81.36 -23.05 31.49
N ILE A 63 -81.20 -23.60 32.68
CA ILE A 63 -79.92 -23.79 33.36
C ILE A 63 -79.02 -24.72 32.52
N TYR A 64 -79.54 -25.86 32.06
CA TYR A 64 -78.78 -26.79 31.22
C TYR A 64 -78.36 -26.17 29.92
N THR A 65 -79.19 -25.42 29.21
CA THR A 65 -78.84 -24.73 27.97
C THR A 65 -77.75 -23.68 28.21
N ALA A 66 -77.82 -22.91 29.32
CA ALA A 66 -76.79 -21.97 29.68
C ALA A 66 -75.43 -22.64 29.91
N ILE A 67 -75.39 -23.76 30.62
CA ILE A 67 -74.16 -24.53 30.88
C ILE A 67 -73.53 -25.04 29.57
N ILE A 68 -74.43 -25.64 28.69
CA ILE A 68 -73.98 -26.16 27.38
C ILE A 68 -73.33 -25.03 26.55
N MET A 69 -73.98 -23.83 26.55
CA MET A 69 -73.52 -22.67 25.80
C MET A 69 -72.14 -22.20 26.29
N ILE A 70 -71.99 -22.11 27.61
CA ILE A 70 -70.68 -21.75 28.21
C ILE A 70 -69.57 -22.74 27.80
N ILE A 71 -69.84 -24.05 27.89
CA ILE A 71 -68.92 -25.09 27.49
C ILE A 71 -68.51 -24.96 25.99
N ALA A 72 -69.54 -24.74 25.11
CA ALA A 72 -69.33 -24.55 23.68
C ALA A 72 -68.40 -23.35 23.41
N PHE A 73 -68.59 -22.19 24.07
CA PHE A 73 -67.74 -21.00 23.93
C PHE A 73 -66.31 -21.25 24.41
N VAL A 74 -66.13 -22.00 25.51
CA VAL A 74 -64.82 -22.38 26.02
C VAL A 74 -64.05 -23.24 25.00
N ILE A 75 -64.76 -24.23 24.41
CA ILE A 75 -64.18 -25.09 23.38
C ILE A 75 -63.77 -24.29 22.13
N VAL A 76 -64.63 -23.42 21.64
CA VAL A 76 -64.37 -22.53 20.49
C VAL A 76 -63.17 -21.63 20.81
N GLY A 77 -63.17 -21.02 22.00
CA GLY A 77 -62.07 -20.18 22.46
C GLY A 77 -60.73 -20.93 22.54
N PHE A 78 -60.73 -22.19 22.97
CA PHE A 78 -59.57 -23.04 23.02
C PHE A 78 -59.04 -23.35 21.61
N VAL A 79 -59.89 -23.69 20.65
CA VAL A 79 -59.55 -23.96 19.26
C VAL A 79 -58.95 -22.70 18.60
N VAL A 80 -59.59 -21.53 18.78
CA VAL A 80 -59.09 -20.26 18.26
C VAL A 80 -57.74 -19.90 18.88
N ALA A 81 -57.56 -20.10 20.18
CA ALA A 81 -56.31 -19.84 20.85
C ALA A 81 -55.17 -20.70 20.28
N ILE A 82 -55.39 -21.96 19.96
CA ILE A 82 -54.40 -22.85 19.34
C ILE A 82 -54.08 -22.41 17.91
N ILE A 83 -55.12 -22.13 17.10
CA ILE A 83 -54.96 -21.73 15.69
C ILE A 83 -54.15 -20.42 15.58
N VAL A 84 -54.37 -19.43 16.44
CA VAL A 84 -53.69 -18.14 16.41
C VAL A 84 -52.27 -18.21 17.01
N THR A 85 -52.10 -18.99 18.08
CA THR A 85 -50.83 -18.95 18.81
C THR A 85 -49.77 -19.91 18.25
N SER A 86 -50.18 -21.01 17.59
CA SER A 86 -49.25 -22.02 17.04
C SER A 86 -48.31 -21.43 15.98
N PRO A 87 -48.78 -20.68 14.98
CA PRO A 87 -47.90 -20.04 14.00
C PRO A 87 -46.96 -19.01 14.61
N ILE A 88 -47.47 -18.19 15.54
CA ILE A 88 -46.62 -17.18 16.23
C ILE A 88 -45.49 -17.85 17.01
N ARG A 89 -45.75 -18.99 17.67
CA ARG A 89 -44.74 -19.74 18.38
C ARG A 89 -43.66 -20.28 17.45
N LYS A 90 -44.01 -20.69 16.22
CA LYS A 90 -43.04 -21.13 15.22
C LYS A 90 -42.15 -19.97 14.75
N ILE A 91 -42.70 -18.78 14.53
CA ILE A 91 -41.92 -17.58 14.16
C ILE A 91 -40.92 -17.22 15.25
N VAL A 92 -41.36 -17.13 16.49
CA VAL A 92 -40.49 -16.78 17.62
C VAL A 92 -39.39 -17.82 17.81
N LYS A 93 -39.75 -19.11 17.73
CA LYS A 93 -38.76 -20.20 17.84
C LYS A 93 -37.72 -20.17 16.73
N ASN A 94 -38.18 -19.99 15.49
CA ASN A 94 -37.24 -19.85 14.35
C ASN A 94 -36.34 -18.62 14.52
N ALA A 95 -36.89 -17.46 14.90
CA ALA A 95 -36.09 -16.25 15.16
C ALA A 95 -35.05 -16.45 16.26
N GLU A 96 -35.39 -17.17 17.34
CA GLU A 96 -34.43 -17.52 18.42
C GLU A 96 -33.37 -18.53 17.94
N GLU A 97 -33.71 -19.50 17.12
CA GLU A 97 -32.78 -20.47 16.54
C GLU A 97 -31.85 -19.78 15.55
N TYR A 98 -32.34 -18.86 14.72
CA TYR A 98 -31.49 -18.04 13.80
C TYR A 98 -30.55 -17.11 14.55
N ALA A 99 -30.97 -16.56 15.67
CA ALA A 99 -30.09 -15.71 16.52
C ALA A 99 -28.93 -16.49 17.16
N LYS A 100 -29.09 -17.82 17.33
CA LYS A 100 -28.14 -18.69 18.04
C LYS A 100 -27.34 -19.64 17.11
N ALA A 101 -27.74 -19.83 15.85
CA ALA A 101 -27.18 -20.86 14.99
C ALA A 101 -26.04 -20.37 14.09
N ASP A 102 -24.97 -21.15 14.06
CA ASP A 102 -23.91 -21.14 13.06
C ASP A 102 -24.46 -21.65 11.70
N LYS A 103 -23.96 -21.06 10.60
CA LYS A 103 -24.48 -21.13 9.21
C LYS A 103 -24.80 -22.52 8.60
N SER A 104 -24.54 -23.64 9.27
CA SER A 104 -24.53 -24.94 8.60
C SER A 104 -25.81 -25.80 8.73
N LYS A 105 -26.87 -25.36 9.42
CA LYS A 105 -28.02 -26.21 9.73
C LYS A 105 -29.42 -25.65 9.42
N VAL A 106 -29.55 -24.69 8.54
CA VAL A 106 -30.88 -24.21 8.16
C VAL A 106 -31.43 -25.04 7.01
N LYS A 107 -32.23 -26.06 7.35
CA LYS A 107 -32.94 -26.91 6.41
C LYS A 107 -34.26 -26.22 6.06
N TYR A 108 -34.42 -25.82 4.81
CA TYR A 108 -35.71 -25.32 4.29
C TYR A 108 -36.81 -26.41 4.45
N LEU A 109 -37.76 -26.14 5.30
CA LEU A 109 -38.99 -26.93 5.37
C LEU A 109 -40.04 -26.33 4.38
N SER A 110 -39.84 -26.61 3.11
CA SER A 110 -40.92 -26.43 2.11
C SER A 110 -41.61 -27.76 1.90
N ASP A 111 -42.59 -28.07 2.74
CA ASP A 111 -43.49 -29.17 2.49
C ASP A 111 -44.74 -28.65 1.74
N GLY A 112 -44.96 -29.21 0.55
CA GLY A 112 -45.90 -28.73 -0.46
C GLY A 112 -47.38 -28.93 -0.16
N LYS A 113 -47.94 -28.28 0.85
CA LYS A 113 -49.38 -28.21 1.10
C LYS A 113 -49.85 -26.78 1.22
N LYS A 114 -51.02 -26.45 0.62
CA LYS A 114 -51.68 -25.16 0.54
C LYS A 114 -51.14 -24.08 1.50
N LYS A 115 -50.40 -23.11 0.96
CA LYS A 115 -49.84 -22.00 1.73
C LYS A 115 -50.98 -21.17 2.34
N SER A 116 -51.13 -21.23 3.64
CA SER A 116 -51.89 -20.26 4.41
C SER A 116 -51.20 -18.90 4.30
N GLU A 117 -51.94 -17.80 4.35
CA GLU A 117 -51.40 -16.43 4.42
C GLU A 117 -50.35 -16.31 5.52
N PHE A 118 -50.49 -17.07 6.59
CA PHE A 118 -49.56 -17.17 7.71
C PHE A 118 -48.25 -17.87 7.34
N ASP A 119 -48.27 -18.90 6.52
CA ASP A 119 -47.06 -19.57 6.04
C ASP A 119 -46.25 -18.67 5.12
N SER A 120 -46.94 -17.83 4.32
CA SER A 120 -46.31 -16.80 3.51
C SER A 120 -45.60 -15.74 4.37
N LEU A 121 -46.21 -15.30 5.46
CA LEU A 121 -45.67 -14.32 6.40
C LEU A 121 -44.45 -14.89 7.12
N VAL A 122 -44.47 -16.15 7.53
CA VAL A 122 -43.29 -16.85 8.13
C VAL A 122 -42.15 -16.95 7.13
N ALA A 123 -42.45 -17.29 5.88
CA ALA A 123 -41.42 -17.39 4.82
C ALA A 123 -40.76 -16.02 4.57
N THR A 124 -41.58 -14.97 4.36
CA THR A 124 -41.07 -13.60 4.12
C THR A 124 -40.25 -13.09 5.29
N PHE A 125 -40.66 -13.34 6.52
CA PHE A 125 -39.89 -12.95 7.70
C PHE A 125 -38.55 -13.72 7.80
N THR A 126 -38.55 -14.99 7.42
CA THR A 126 -37.35 -15.82 7.38
C THR A 126 -36.38 -15.33 6.31
N ASP A 127 -36.88 -15.06 5.09
CA ASP A 127 -36.08 -14.56 3.98
C ASP A 127 -35.46 -13.19 4.33
N MET A 128 -36.24 -12.28 4.92
CA MET A 128 -35.77 -10.97 5.37
C MET A 128 -34.67 -11.08 6.44
N ASN A 129 -34.78 -12.05 7.38
CA ASN A 129 -33.71 -12.27 8.37
C ASN A 129 -32.45 -12.85 7.75
N VAL A 130 -32.60 -13.74 6.74
CA VAL A 130 -31.44 -14.28 6.00
C VAL A 130 -30.72 -13.15 5.26
N GLU A 131 -31.46 -12.33 4.51
CA GLU A 131 -30.93 -11.18 3.77
C GLU A 131 -30.27 -10.17 4.69
N LEU A 132 -30.90 -9.83 5.83
CA LEU A 132 -30.29 -8.94 6.83
C LEU A 132 -28.99 -9.49 7.37
N LYS A 133 -28.94 -10.80 7.66
CA LYS A 133 -27.70 -11.45 8.14
C LYS A 133 -26.61 -11.48 7.08
N GLU A 134 -26.96 -11.74 5.82
CA GLU A 134 -26.02 -11.70 4.70
C GLU A 134 -25.45 -10.29 4.50
N ASN A 135 -26.31 -9.25 4.53
CA ASN A 135 -25.90 -7.85 4.45
C ASN A 135 -24.96 -7.45 5.61
N LEU A 136 -25.29 -7.85 6.85
CA LEU A 136 -24.43 -7.60 8.01
C LEU A 136 -23.08 -8.31 7.89
N ASN A 137 -23.07 -9.55 7.40
CA ASN A 137 -21.83 -10.29 7.15
C ASN A 137 -21.00 -9.64 6.06
N GLU A 138 -21.63 -9.15 4.98
CA GLU A 138 -20.96 -8.45 3.88
C GLU A 138 -20.34 -7.15 4.37
N VAL A 139 -21.08 -6.31 5.12
CA VAL A 139 -20.54 -5.07 5.72
C VAL A 139 -19.38 -5.37 6.67
N THR A 140 -19.50 -6.44 7.48
CA THR A 140 -18.44 -6.86 8.39
C THR A 140 -17.20 -7.33 7.62
N ARG A 141 -17.40 -8.07 6.52
CA ARG A 141 -16.33 -8.51 5.63
C ARG A 141 -15.62 -7.33 4.97
N GLN A 142 -16.38 -6.38 4.44
CA GLN A 142 -15.85 -5.16 3.80
C GLN A 142 -15.06 -4.31 4.81
N LYS A 143 -15.59 -4.13 6.03
CA LYS A 143 -14.89 -3.43 7.10
C LYS A 143 -13.55 -4.10 7.42
N LYS A 144 -13.55 -5.42 7.62
CA LYS A 144 -12.33 -6.18 7.92
C LYS A 144 -11.30 -6.15 6.78
N GLN A 145 -11.78 -6.16 5.53
CA GLN A 145 -10.94 -6.01 4.35
C GLN A 145 -10.29 -4.61 4.31
N MET A 146 -11.05 -3.55 4.58
CA MET A 146 -10.54 -2.19 4.66
C MET A 146 -9.50 -2.03 5.79
N GLU A 147 -9.79 -2.55 6.99
CA GLU A 147 -8.85 -2.55 8.10
C GLU A 147 -7.53 -3.25 7.75
N THR A 148 -7.63 -4.40 7.03
CA THR A 148 -6.43 -5.13 6.58
C THR A 148 -5.62 -4.32 5.55
N ILE A 149 -6.28 -3.65 4.60
CA ILE A 149 -5.61 -2.78 3.63
C ILE A 149 -4.86 -1.66 4.37
N LEU A 150 -5.54 -0.95 5.26
CA LEU A 150 -4.94 0.15 6.03
C LEU A 150 -3.77 -0.31 6.91
N LEU A 151 -3.83 -1.55 7.44
CA LEU A 151 -2.78 -2.13 8.27
C LEU A 151 -1.49 -2.40 7.48
N HIS A 152 -1.61 -2.83 6.22
CA HIS A 152 -0.47 -3.24 5.38
C HIS A 152 -0.04 -2.18 4.36
N MET A 153 -0.68 -1.01 4.34
CA MET A 153 -0.22 0.11 3.51
C MET A 153 1.12 0.64 4.00
N THR A 154 1.99 0.94 3.06
CA THR A 154 3.28 1.61 3.30
C THR A 154 3.11 3.11 3.54
N ASP A 155 2.08 3.71 2.94
CA ASP A 155 1.73 5.10 3.15
C ASP A 155 0.98 5.29 4.47
N GLY A 156 1.31 6.34 5.20
CA GLY A 156 0.60 6.72 6.41
C GLY A 156 -0.76 7.33 6.09
N ILE A 157 -1.77 7.00 6.89
CA ILE A 157 -3.11 7.60 6.79
C ILE A 157 -3.55 8.05 8.17
N ILE A 158 -3.98 9.32 8.25
CA ILE A 158 -4.64 9.90 9.42
C ILE A 158 -5.97 10.50 8.96
N ALA A 159 -7.07 10.08 9.57
CA ALA A 159 -8.37 10.70 9.37
C ALA A 159 -8.76 11.47 10.63
N VAL A 160 -9.16 12.73 10.48
CA VAL A 160 -9.62 13.59 11.55
C VAL A 160 -11.01 14.15 11.24
N ASN A 161 -11.81 14.37 12.27
CA ASN A 161 -13.11 15.04 12.14
C ASN A 161 -12.94 16.58 12.05
N THR A 162 -14.06 17.30 11.91
CA THR A 162 -14.09 18.77 11.85
C THR A 162 -13.54 19.47 13.10
N GLU A 163 -13.52 18.79 14.24
CA GLU A 163 -12.96 19.30 15.50
C GLU A 163 -11.46 19.01 15.65
N GLY A 164 -10.84 18.36 14.64
CA GLY A 164 -9.43 17.97 14.68
C GLY A 164 -9.15 16.73 15.53
N LYS A 165 -10.17 15.97 15.96
CA LYS A 165 -9.99 14.71 16.68
C LYS A 165 -9.65 13.59 15.70
N ILE A 166 -8.65 12.79 16.02
CA ILE A 166 -8.25 11.63 15.22
C ILE A 166 -9.32 10.55 15.29
N ILE A 167 -9.89 10.20 14.12
CA ILE A 167 -10.84 9.09 13.95
C ILE A 167 -10.09 7.80 13.66
N HIS A 168 -9.07 7.89 12.79
CA HIS A 168 -8.27 6.75 12.37
C HIS A 168 -6.82 7.16 12.15
N ILE A 169 -5.90 6.28 12.53
CA ILE A 169 -4.47 6.38 12.24
C ILE A 169 -3.93 4.98 12.00
N ASN A 170 -3.31 4.74 10.85
CA ASN A 170 -2.71 3.46 10.54
C ASN A 170 -1.29 3.34 11.13
N PRO A 171 -0.71 2.12 11.23
CA PRO A 171 0.64 1.93 11.76
C PRO A 171 1.72 2.72 11.01
N ALA A 172 1.66 2.74 9.67
CA ALA A 172 2.63 3.47 8.86
C ALA A 172 2.68 4.97 9.21
N ALA A 173 1.53 5.61 9.47
CA ALA A 173 1.50 7.01 9.90
C ALA A 173 2.18 7.23 11.25
N LYS A 174 2.01 6.29 12.19
CA LYS A 174 2.67 6.36 13.50
C LYS A 174 4.18 6.27 13.37
N ASP A 175 4.66 5.36 12.51
CA ASP A 175 6.10 5.11 12.31
C ASP A 175 6.76 6.25 11.51
N LEU A 176 6.07 6.79 10.47
CA LEU A 176 6.61 7.86 9.64
C LEU A 176 6.68 9.20 10.36
N LEU A 177 5.74 9.49 11.25
CA LEU A 177 5.68 10.76 12.00
C LEU A 177 6.14 10.64 13.46
N ASN A 178 6.63 9.48 13.89
CA ASN A 178 7.03 9.20 15.29
C ASN A 178 5.93 9.56 16.30
N VAL A 179 4.66 9.22 15.98
CA VAL A 179 3.50 9.58 16.81
C VAL A 179 3.49 8.79 18.11
N LYS A 180 3.49 9.48 19.25
CA LYS A 180 3.46 8.87 20.58
C LYS A 180 2.11 8.21 20.87
N GLU A 181 2.14 7.13 21.67
CA GLU A 181 0.91 6.51 22.16
C GLU A 181 0.08 7.51 22.98
N GLY A 182 -1.24 7.53 22.72
CA GLY A 182 -2.15 8.44 23.41
C GLY A 182 -2.42 9.75 22.69
N THR A 183 -1.81 10.03 21.54
CA THR A 183 -2.11 11.18 20.67
C THR A 183 -3.55 11.12 20.19
N LYS A 184 -4.32 12.20 20.37
CA LYS A 184 -5.78 12.22 20.11
C LYS A 184 -6.20 13.29 19.10
N THR A 185 -5.37 14.31 18.89
CA THR A 185 -5.75 15.46 18.05
C THR A 185 -4.78 15.66 16.90
N PHE A 186 -5.24 16.35 15.85
CA PHE A 186 -4.44 16.77 14.72
C PHE A 186 -3.23 17.61 15.17
N ASP A 187 -3.46 18.55 16.06
CA ASP A 187 -2.43 19.44 16.60
C ASP A 187 -1.32 18.67 17.35
N ASP A 188 -1.68 17.63 18.09
CA ASP A 188 -0.70 16.80 18.80
C ASP A 188 0.25 16.05 17.87
N VAL A 189 -0.18 15.78 16.61
CA VAL A 189 0.65 15.13 15.59
C VAL A 189 1.52 16.15 14.87
N PHE A 190 0.93 17.25 14.40
CA PHE A 190 1.57 18.13 13.40
C PHE A 190 2.34 19.31 14.02
N LYS A 191 1.97 19.82 15.19
CA LYS A 191 2.73 20.88 15.87
C LYS A 191 4.16 20.48 16.27
N PRO A 192 4.43 19.27 16.80
CA PRO A 192 5.79 18.87 17.17
C PRO A 192 6.76 18.82 15.99
N ILE A 193 6.27 18.61 14.77
CA ILE A 193 7.06 18.57 13.53
C ILE A 193 7.04 19.92 12.78
N ASN A 194 6.69 21.02 13.47
CA ASN A 194 6.64 22.39 12.92
C ASN A 194 5.76 22.54 11.69
N ILE A 195 4.67 21.78 11.61
CA ILE A 195 3.68 21.91 10.56
C ILE A 195 2.52 22.71 11.10
N ASP A 196 2.49 23.99 10.74
CA ASP A 196 1.35 24.88 11.00
C ASP A 196 0.39 24.82 9.82
N ILE A 197 -0.72 24.12 10.01
CA ILE A 197 -1.81 24.00 9.04
C ILE A 197 -3.10 24.36 9.77
N ASN A 198 -3.77 25.38 9.27
CA ASN A 198 -5.09 25.72 9.74
C ASN A 198 -6.09 24.71 9.18
N LEU A 199 -6.55 23.79 10.05
CA LEU A 199 -7.48 22.72 9.69
C LEU A 199 -8.80 23.28 9.13
N GLU A 200 -9.31 24.41 9.65
CA GLU A 200 -10.51 25.05 9.15
C GLU A 200 -10.34 25.51 7.70
N LYS A 201 -9.17 26.07 7.35
CA LYS A 201 -8.89 26.44 5.96
C LYS A 201 -8.89 25.23 5.03
N VAL A 202 -8.36 24.09 5.47
CA VAL A 202 -8.35 22.87 4.65
C VAL A 202 -9.77 22.32 4.47
N ILE A 203 -10.61 22.39 5.50
CA ILE A 203 -11.98 21.86 5.48
C ILE A 203 -12.92 22.74 4.64
N TYR A 204 -12.79 24.09 4.72
CA TYR A 204 -13.77 25.03 4.17
C TYR A 204 -13.27 25.86 2.97
N LEU A 205 -12.05 25.63 2.47
CA LEU A 205 -11.59 26.26 1.24
C LEU A 205 -12.45 25.79 0.05
N GLU A 206 -13.00 26.73 -0.70
CA GLU A 206 -13.91 26.49 -1.84
C GLU A 206 -13.32 25.65 -2.96
N ASN A 207 -12.00 25.61 -3.10
CA ASN A 207 -11.30 24.73 -4.03
C ASN A 207 -10.85 23.47 -3.29
N TRP A 208 -11.67 22.45 -3.29
CA TRP A 208 -11.43 21.11 -2.78
C TRP A 208 -10.18 20.41 -3.36
N THR A 209 -9.16 21.16 -3.68
CA THR A 209 -7.86 20.68 -4.11
C THR A 209 -7.06 20.27 -2.88
N SER A 210 -6.56 19.05 -2.91
CA SER A 210 -5.63 18.57 -1.90
C SER A 210 -4.47 19.55 -1.76
N SER A 211 -4.21 20.03 -0.55
CA SER A 211 -3.00 20.79 -0.27
C SER A 211 -1.84 19.82 -0.03
N GLU A 212 -0.72 20.08 -0.67
CA GLU A 212 0.51 19.29 -0.57
C GLU A 212 1.56 20.06 0.21
N LYS A 213 2.21 19.40 1.16
CA LYS A 213 3.31 19.98 1.92
C LYS A 213 4.43 18.96 2.12
N LYS A 214 5.64 19.34 1.70
CA LYS A 214 6.86 18.54 1.94
C LYS A 214 7.52 18.99 3.23
N VAL A 215 7.93 18.03 4.04
CA VAL A 215 8.64 18.24 5.31
C VAL A 215 9.75 17.22 5.47
N ASN A 216 10.84 17.66 6.12
CA ASN A 216 11.94 16.79 6.49
C ASN A 216 11.79 16.42 7.97
N ILE A 217 11.72 15.14 8.27
CA ILE A 217 11.65 14.60 9.61
C ILE A 217 12.82 13.64 9.79
N GLU A 218 13.78 14.02 10.63
CA GLU A 218 15.04 13.31 10.78
C GLU A 218 15.73 13.10 9.40
N ASP A 219 15.96 11.84 9.00
CA ASP A 219 16.61 11.50 7.73
C ASP A 219 15.61 11.24 6.58
N LYS A 220 14.31 11.49 6.81
CA LYS A 220 13.24 11.23 5.84
C LYS A 220 12.66 12.50 5.28
N THR A 221 12.37 12.50 3.98
CA THR A 221 11.56 13.51 3.31
C THR A 221 10.14 12.97 3.15
N ILE A 222 9.21 13.57 3.88
CA ILE A 222 7.80 13.15 3.92
C ILE A 222 6.97 14.13 3.10
N ASN A 223 6.10 13.59 2.28
CA ASN A 223 5.09 14.35 1.56
C ASN A 223 3.72 14.15 2.21
N LEU A 224 3.05 15.24 2.56
CA LEU A 224 1.75 15.26 3.22
C LEU A 224 0.69 15.79 2.26
N PHE A 225 -0.33 14.99 2.00
CA PHE A 225 -1.50 15.37 1.22
C PHE A 225 -2.71 15.49 2.15
N PHE A 226 -3.36 16.65 2.14
CA PHE A 226 -4.53 16.93 2.95
C PHE A 226 -5.75 16.94 2.04
N ALA A 227 -6.63 15.97 2.19
CA ALA A 227 -7.86 15.83 1.41
C ALA A 227 -9.08 15.92 2.33
N PRO A 228 -9.92 16.96 2.20
CA PRO A 228 -11.17 17.00 2.93
C PRO A 228 -12.14 15.94 2.41
N TYR A 229 -12.94 15.36 3.31
CA TYR A 229 -14.00 14.42 2.96
C TYR A 229 -15.35 14.91 3.44
N LYS A 230 -16.42 14.41 2.83
CA LYS A 230 -17.80 14.81 3.08
C LYS A 230 -18.63 13.65 3.60
N ASN A 231 -19.70 13.99 4.34
CA ASN A 231 -20.71 13.03 4.74
C ASN A 231 -21.77 12.81 3.61
N GLU A 232 -22.74 11.94 3.87
CA GLU A 232 -23.83 11.61 2.95
C GLU A 232 -24.67 12.82 2.48
N ASN A 233 -24.64 13.93 3.23
CA ASN A 233 -25.36 15.18 2.92
C ASN A 233 -24.47 16.21 2.20
N ASP A 234 -23.33 15.79 1.63
CA ASP A 234 -22.34 16.62 0.92
C ASP A 234 -21.76 17.76 1.79
N ARG A 235 -21.81 17.61 3.12
CA ARG A 235 -21.20 18.57 4.08
C ARG A 235 -19.80 18.10 4.49
N PRO A 236 -18.85 19.04 4.70
CA PRO A 236 -17.55 18.69 5.22
C PRO A 236 -17.65 17.90 6.53
N ASP A 237 -16.97 16.77 6.62
CA ASP A 237 -17.00 15.87 7.79
C ASP A 237 -15.61 15.73 8.42
N GLY A 238 -14.55 16.11 7.69
CA GLY A 238 -13.19 16.08 8.19
C GLY A 238 -12.14 16.12 7.11
N VAL A 239 -10.92 15.72 7.48
CA VAL A 239 -9.75 15.69 6.59
C VAL A 239 -9.07 14.33 6.69
N ILE A 240 -8.70 13.77 5.54
CA ILE A 240 -7.77 12.65 5.45
C ILE A 240 -6.40 13.22 5.10
N VAL A 241 -5.40 12.84 5.88
CA VAL A 241 -3.99 13.15 5.60
C VAL A 241 -3.31 11.89 5.12
N VAL A 242 -2.78 11.92 3.90
CA VAL A 242 -1.93 10.85 3.35
C VAL A 242 -0.48 11.27 3.50
N ILE A 243 0.34 10.38 4.02
CA ILE A 243 1.73 10.60 4.42
C ILE A 243 2.60 9.66 3.61
N GLN A 244 3.41 10.19 2.71
CA GLN A 244 4.28 9.43 1.83
C GLN A 244 5.75 9.67 2.16
N ASP A 245 6.53 8.60 2.32
CA ASP A 245 7.98 8.69 2.35
C ASP A 245 8.50 8.82 0.91
N ILE A 246 8.97 10.02 0.56
CA ILE A 246 9.53 10.33 -0.76
C ILE A 246 11.06 10.49 -0.70
N THR A 247 11.70 10.00 0.35
CA THR A 247 13.15 10.18 0.59
C THR A 247 13.98 9.67 -0.58
N GLU A 248 13.73 8.45 -1.03
CA GLU A 248 14.41 7.86 -2.20
C GLU A 248 14.15 8.67 -3.47
N HIS A 249 12.91 9.07 -3.70
CA HIS A 249 12.54 9.86 -4.87
C HIS A 249 13.23 11.23 -4.89
N GLU A 250 13.27 11.93 -3.76
CA GLU A 250 13.94 13.23 -3.64
C GLU A 250 15.47 13.11 -3.73
N LYS A 251 16.06 12.04 -3.19
CA LYS A 251 17.48 11.73 -3.38
C LYS A 251 17.81 11.56 -4.85
N LEU A 252 17.04 10.72 -5.56
CA LEU A 252 17.23 10.49 -6.99
C LEU A 252 17.02 11.79 -7.81
N ASN A 253 16.02 12.58 -7.48
CA ASN A 253 15.76 13.85 -8.14
C ASN A 253 16.88 14.88 -7.89
N SER A 254 17.39 14.94 -6.66
CA SER A 254 18.53 15.77 -6.28
C SER A 254 19.80 15.34 -7.03
N MET A 255 20.10 14.04 -7.08
CA MET A 255 21.22 13.50 -7.86
C MET A 255 21.10 13.85 -9.34
N ARG A 256 19.89 13.77 -9.92
CA ARG A 256 19.64 14.15 -11.31
C ARG A 256 19.87 15.64 -11.56
N LYS A 257 19.39 16.51 -10.66
CA LYS A 257 19.62 17.96 -10.74
C LYS A 257 21.11 18.29 -10.63
N GLN A 258 21.80 17.67 -9.67
CA GLN A 258 23.23 17.82 -9.49
C GLN A 258 24.00 17.37 -10.74
N PHE A 259 23.65 16.22 -11.32
CA PHE A 259 24.25 15.72 -12.55
C PHE A 259 24.14 16.72 -13.71
N VAL A 260 22.95 17.31 -13.94
CA VAL A 260 22.77 18.32 -14.99
C VAL A 260 23.62 19.56 -14.72
N ALA A 261 23.72 20.01 -13.47
CA ALA A 261 24.54 21.13 -13.08
C ALA A 261 26.02 20.86 -13.31
N ASP A 262 26.51 19.65 -12.93
CA ASP A 262 27.91 19.26 -13.09
C ASP A 262 28.28 19.12 -14.57
N VAL A 263 27.42 18.50 -15.40
CA VAL A 263 27.60 18.45 -16.89
C VAL A 263 27.72 19.85 -17.47
N SER A 264 26.82 20.75 -17.08
CA SER A 264 26.83 22.13 -17.60
C SER A 264 28.13 22.86 -17.21
N HIS A 265 28.61 22.63 -16.00
CA HIS A 265 29.85 23.25 -15.51
C HIS A 265 31.10 22.69 -16.20
N GLU A 266 31.17 21.35 -16.38
CA GLU A 266 32.31 20.68 -17.03
C GLU A 266 32.36 20.93 -18.56
N LEU A 267 31.23 21.26 -19.19
CA LEU A 267 31.18 21.72 -20.58
C LEU A 267 31.52 23.20 -20.73
N LYS A 268 31.06 24.07 -19.83
CA LYS A 268 31.27 25.52 -19.93
C LYS A 268 32.77 25.91 -19.84
N THR A 269 33.52 25.25 -18.95
CA THR A 269 34.96 25.56 -18.73
C THR A 269 35.81 25.42 -20.01
N PRO A 270 35.81 24.28 -20.71
CA PRO A 270 36.60 24.12 -21.95
C PRO A 270 36.11 25.04 -23.06
N ILE A 271 34.78 25.27 -23.17
CA ILE A 271 34.23 26.20 -24.17
C ILE A 271 34.77 27.62 -23.95
N THR A 272 34.75 28.10 -22.71
CA THR A 272 35.31 29.43 -22.36
C THR A 272 36.80 29.52 -22.65
N SER A 273 37.55 28.45 -22.38
CA SER A 273 38.99 28.40 -22.72
C SER A 273 39.25 28.42 -24.21
N ILE A 274 38.49 27.64 -25.00
CA ILE A 274 38.59 27.62 -26.47
C ILE A 274 38.30 29.02 -27.04
N LEU A 275 37.19 29.64 -26.59
CA LEU A 275 36.79 30.99 -27.01
C LEU A 275 37.91 32.00 -26.69
N GLY A 276 38.43 32.03 -25.46
CA GLY A 276 39.43 32.96 -25.04
C GLY A 276 40.75 32.81 -25.84
N TYR A 277 41.21 31.58 -26.13
CA TYR A 277 42.39 31.37 -26.98
C TYR A 277 42.10 31.76 -28.43
N ALA A 278 40.94 31.47 -28.95
CA ALA A 278 40.54 31.85 -30.32
C ALA A 278 40.46 33.38 -30.48
N GLU A 279 39.81 34.09 -29.51
CA GLU A 279 39.75 35.55 -29.49
C GLU A 279 41.15 36.15 -29.42
N THR A 280 42.03 35.61 -28.52
CA THR A 280 43.41 36.09 -28.42
C THR A 280 44.20 35.94 -29.72
N ILE A 281 44.02 34.83 -30.47
CA ILE A 281 44.66 34.60 -31.78
C ILE A 281 44.12 35.56 -32.83
N THR A 282 42.81 35.88 -32.79
CA THR A 282 42.19 36.73 -33.82
C THR A 282 42.40 38.22 -33.59
N GLU A 283 42.53 38.66 -32.32
CA GLU A 283 42.62 40.07 -31.97
C GLU A 283 44.08 40.56 -31.84
N ASN A 284 45.06 39.66 -31.79
CA ASN A 284 46.45 40.05 -31.60
C ASN A 284 47.36 39.44 -32.67
N GLU A 285 48.37 40.19 -33.06
CA GLU A 285 49.50 39.70 -33.88
C GLU A 285 50.43 38.94 -32.91
N LEU A 286 50.32 37.58 -32.95
CA LEU A 286 51.15 36.70 -32.12
C LEU A 286 52.32 36.10 -32.97
N ASP A 287 53.40 35.79 -32.30
CA ASP A 287 54.47 35.01 -32.90
C ASP A 287 54.01 33.58 -33.21
N GLU A 288 54.72 32.93 -34.15
CA GLU A 288 54.35 31.59 -34.64
C GLU A 288 54.36 30.52 -33.52
N GLU A 289 55.26 30.63 -32.55
CA GLU A 289 55.39 29.69 -31.43
C GLU A 289 54.18 29.81 -30.48
N THR A 290 53.80 31.05 -30.10
CA THR A 290 52.63 31.34 -29.27
C THR A 290 51.32 30.93 -29.96
N ASN A 291 51.21 31.20 -31.27
CA ASN A 291 50.07 30.78 -32.08
C ASN A 291 49.91 29.27 -32.09
N LYS A 292 50.99 28.52 -32.34
CA LYS A 292 51.00 27.07 -32.30
C LYS A 292 50.63 26.50 -30.89
N LYS A 293 51.10 27.18 -29.85
CA LYS A 293 50.78 26.83 -28.47
C LYS A 293 49.31 26.99 -28.16
N PHE A 294 48.65 28.09 -28.59
CA PHE A 294 47.24 28.32 -28.36
C PHE A 294 46.37 27.39 -29.23
N LEU A 295 46.73 27.13 -30.49
CA LEU A 295 46.05 26.13 -31.34
C LEU A 295 46.14 24.72 -30.69
N SER A 296 47.29 24.35 -30.15
CA SER A 296 47.44 23.08 -29.41
C SER A 296 46.53 23.01 -28.16
N ARG A 297 46.37 24.14 -27.46
CA ARG A 297 45.44 24.22 -26.30
C ARG A 297 44.00 24.06 -26.73
N ILE A 298 43.58 24.75 -27.80
CA ILE A 298 42.25 24.63 -28.36
C ILE A 298 41.95 23.16 -28.75
N SER A 299 42.89 22.50 -29.48
CA SER A 299 42.75 21.10 -29.89
C SER A 299 42.59 20.17 -28.67
N LYS A 300 43.37 20.35 -27.61
CA LYS A 300 43.29 19.55 -26.38
C LYS A 300 41.97 19.74 -25.65
N GLU A 301 41.46 20.97 -25.55
CA GLU A 301 40.14 21.22 -24.91
C GLU A 301 38.98 20.67 -25.76
N ALA A 302 39.04 20.72 -27.09
CA ALA A 302 38.08 20.12 -27.98
C ALA A 302 38.06 18.57 -27.86
N GLU A 303 39.24 17.93 -27.82
CA GLU A 303 39.37 16.49 -27.58
C GLU A 303 38.80 16.08 -26.20
N ARG A 304 39.09 16.87 -25.17
CA ARG A 304 38.54 16.68 -23.82
C ARG A 304 37.03 16.73 -23.84
N MET A 305 36.40 17.69 -24.56
CA MET A 305 34.96 17.78 -24.72
C MET A 305 34.38 16.56 -25.45
N ALA A 306 35.02 16.12 -26.53
CA ALA A 306 34.57 14.92 -27.27
C ALA A 306 34.57 13.68 -26.37
N ASN A 307 35.60 13.50 -25.53
CA ASN A 307 35.68 12.41 -24.58
C ASN A 307 34.59 12.53 -23.49
N LEU A 308 34.33 13.74 -22.96
CA LEU A 308 33.26 13.97 -21.99
C LEU A 308 31.88 13.62 -22.57
N VAL A 309 31.59 14.05 -23.80
CA VAL A 309 30.33 13.72 -24.49
C VAL A 309 30.21 12.21 -24.71
N SER A 310 31.27 11.53 -25.12
CA SER A 310 31.30 10.07 -25.27
C SER A 310 31.02 9.34 -23.95
N ASP A 311 31.61 9.82 -22.84
CA ASP A 311 31.39 9.29 -21.51
C ASP A 311 29.94 9.48 -21.05
N LEU A 312 29.36 10.67 -21.29
CA LEU A 312 27.96 10.98 -20.98
C LEU A 312 26.98 10.10 -21.79
N LEU A 313 27.23 9.92 -23.09
CA LEU A 313 26.43 9.04 -23.93
C LEU A 313 26.51 7.59 -23.45
N THR A 314 27.69 7.15 -23.01
CA THR A 314 27.87 5.81 -22.46
C THR A 314 27.06 5.66 -21.16
N LEU A 315 27.21 6.59 -20.22
CA LEU A 315 26.50 6.57 -18.95
C LEU A 315 24.97 6.58 -19.17
N SER A 316 24.48 7.44 -20.08
CA SER A 316 23.05 7.50 -20.42
C SER A 316 22.52 6.19 -21.01
N ARG A 317 23.35 5.48 -21.77
CA ARG A 317 23.01 4.15 -22.33
C ARG A 317 22.85 3.11 -21.23
N TYR A 318 23.73 3.12 -20.23
CA TYR A 318 23.69 2.17 -19.11
C TYR A 318 22.59 2.51 -18.09
N ASP A 319 22.32 3.79 -17.81
CA ASP A 319 21.24 4.24 -16.88
C ASP A 319 19.83 3.82 -17.34
N THR A 320 19.58 3.74 -18.64
CA THR A 320 18.22 3.48 -19.17
C THR A 320 17.82 2.00 -19.19
N ALA A 321 18.66 1.08 -18.72
CA ALA A 321 18.44 -0.38 -18.78
C ALA A 321 17.97 -0.90 -20.16
N LYS A 322 17.99 -0.05 -21.22
CA LYS A 322 17.49 -0.38 -22.55
C LYS A 322 18.49 -1.17 -23.38
N ILE A 323 19.76 -1.19 -23.00
CA ILE A 323 20.76 -2.01 -23.67
C ILE A 323 21.07 -3.17 -22.74
N LYS A 324 20.60 -4.36 -23.13
CA LYS A 324 21.12 -5.60 -22.56
C LYS A 324 22.59 -5.67 -22.95
N ALA A 325 23.47 -5.83 -21.96
CA ALA A 325 24.89 -6.08 -22.19
C ALA A 325 25.02 -7.21 -23.22
N ASP A 326 25.72 -6.96 -24.31
CA ASP A 326 25.98 -7.99 -25.34
C ASP A 326 27.03 -8.96 -24.79
N LYS A 327 26.54 -9.89 -23.97
CA LYS A 327 27.40 -10.85 -23.27
C LYS A 327 27.83 -11.96 -24.20
N THR A 328 29.14 -12.11 -24.34
CA THR A 328 29.80 -13.15 -25.13
C THR A 328 30.81 -13.91 -24.29
N ASP A 329 31.13 -15.13 -24.72
CA ASP A 329 32.24 -15.91 -24.12
C ASP A 329 33.56 -15.43 -24.72
N PHE A 330 34.49 -14.98 -23.87
CA PHE A 330 35.84 -14.57 -24.33
C PHE A 330 36.93 -14.87 -23.31
N TYR A 331 38.18 -14.84 -23.78
CA TYR A 331 39.33 -15.08 -22.93
C TYR A 331 39.82 -13.76 -22.30
N LEU A 332 39.66 -13.67 -20.97
CA LEU A 332 39.95 -12.45 -20.22
C LEU A 332 41.40 -12.04 -20.26
N GLY A 333 42.33 -13.04 -20.24
CA GLY A 333 43.75 -12.80 -20.25
C GLY A 333 44.22 -12.10 -21.52
N GLU A 334 43.71 -12.50 -22.69
CA GLU A 334 44.00 -11.86 -23.98
C GLU A 334 43.51 -10.41 -24.02
N LEU A 335 42.24 -10.19 -23.65
CA LEU A 335 41.66 -8.84 -23.61
C LEU A 335 42.47 -7.88 -22.74
N VAL A 336 42.86 -8.31 -21.53
CA VAL A 336 43.64 -7.46 -20.60
C VAL A 336 45.04 -7.21 -21.16
N LYS A 337 45.69 -8.24 -21.72
CA LYS A 337 47.01 -8.14 -22.30
C LYS A 337 47.05 -7.16 -23.48
N ASP A 338 46.12 -7.33 -24.44
CA ASP A 338 46.01 -6.43 -25.61
C ASP A 338 45.74 -4.98 -25.20
N THR A 339 44.87 -4.78 -24.20
CA THR A 339 44.54 -3.45 -23.67
C THR A 339 45.80 -2.82 -22.98
N PHE A 340 46.54 -3.60 -22.24
CA PHE A 340 47.77 -3.15 -21.57
C PHE A 340 48.88 -2.81 -22.55
N GLU A 341 49.12 -3.68 -23.55
CA GLU A 341 50.10 -3.46 -24.61
C GLU A 341 49.78 -2.19 -25.43
N GLY A 342 48.49 -1.92 -25.66
CA GLY A 342 48.03 -0.70 -26.33
C GLY A 342 48.42 0.59 -25.59
N LEU A 343 48.71 0.52 -24.27
CA LEU A 343 49.13 1.66 -23.44
C LEU A 343 50.68 1.78 -23.27
N GLY A 344 51.45 0.97 -23.99
CA GLY A 344 52.89 0.96 -23.88
C GLY A 344 53.52 2.33 -24.14
N PHE A 345 53.03 3.07 -25.12
CA PHE A 345 53.54 4.42 -25.43
C PHE A 345 53.35 5.42 -24.28
N GLU A 346 52.19 5.36 -23.60
CA GLU A 346 51.88 6.22 -22.44
C GLU A 346 52.80 5.91 -21.26
N LEU A 347 53.13 4.62 -21.03
CA LEU A 347 54.08 4.17 -20.02
C LEU A 347 55.50 4.67 -20.31
N GLU A 348 55.98 4.46 -21.56
CA GLU A 348 57.29 4.92 -22.02
C GLU A 348 57.44 6.44 -21.88
N LYS A 349 56.41 7.19 -22.27
CA LYS A 349 56.42 8.67 -22.16
C LYS A 349 56.65 9.19 -20.76
N LYS A 350 56.30 8.40 -19.73
CA LYS A 350 56.49 8.71 -18.31
C LYS A 350 57.62 7.90 -17.66
N ASN A 351 58.41 7.17 -18.45
CA ASN A 351 59.45 6.29 -17.94
C ASN A 351 58.92 5.33 -16.84
N GLN A 352 57.67 4.88 -16.94
CA GLN A 352 57.05 3.99 -15.96
C GLN A 352 57.31 2.53 -16.33
N GLU A 353 57.55 1.70 -15.29
CA GLU A 353 57.71 0.25 -15.47
C GLU A 353 56.31 -0.41 -15.48
N GLY A 354 56.01 -1.10 -16.58
CA GLY A 354 54.76 -1.81 -16.75
C GLY A 354 54.95 -3.32 -16.90
N GLU A 355 54.23 -4.13 -16.12
CA GLU A 355 54.29 -5.59 -16.20
C GLU A 355 52.86 -6.18 -16.22
N CYS A 356 52.61 -7.13 -17.12
CA CYS A 356 51.33 -7.85 -17.19
C CYS A 356 51.56 -9.36 -17.09
N PHE A 357 51.00 -9.95 -16.04
CA PHE A 357 51.09 -11.39 -15.74
C PHE A 357 49.74 -12.05 -15.90
N VAL A 358 49.63 -12.97 -16.87
CA VAL A 358 48.41 -13.78 -17.09
C VAL A 358 48.71 -15.21 -16.64
N THR A 359 47.96 -15.70 -15.66
CA THR A 359 48.13 -17.07 -15.16
C THR A 359 47.62 -18.07 -16.23
N ALA A 360 48.35 -19.20 -16.38
CA ALA A 360 47.86 -20.28 -17.22
C ALA A 360 46.49 -20.79 -16.73
N ASN A 361 45.57 -21.13 -17.64
CA ASN A 361 44.24 -21.72 -17.37
C ASN A 361 43.19 -20.79 -16.76
N VAL A 362 43.20 -19.49 -17.04
CA VAL A 362 42.05 -18.63 -16.75
C VAL A 362 40.89 -19.05 -17.66
N PRO A 363 39.71 -19.45 -17.08
CA PRO A 363 38.57 -19.84 -17.92
C PRO A 363 37.97 -18.65 -18.66
N HIS A 364 37.25 -18.95 -19.74
CA HIS A 364 36.47 -17.94 -20.42
C HIS A 364 35.44 -17.31 -19.48
N VAL A 365 35.19 -16.02 -19.64
CA VAL A 365 34.18 -15.29 -18.91
C VAL A 365 33.01 -14.97 -19.85
N TYR A 366 31.79 -14.97 -19.31
CA TYR A 366 30.57 -14.61 -20.05
C TYR A 366 30.12 -13.21 -19.64
N ALA A 367 30.57 -12.20 -20.38
CA ALA A 367 30.34 -10.80 -20.09
C ALA A 367 30.31 -9.96 -21.39
N ASP A 368 29.96 -8.67 -21.28
CA ASP A 368 30.14 -7.71 -22.39
C ASP A 368 31.64 -7.42 -22.58
N ARG A 369 32.21 -8.02 -23.65
CA ARG A 369 33.64 -7.89 -23.96
C ARG A 369 34.07 -6.43 -24.11
N SER A 370 33.26 -5.61 -24.79
CA SER A 370 33.54 -4.20 -25.03
C SER A 370 33.44 -3.37 -23.73
N GLY A 371 32.43 -3.67 -22.92
CA GLY A 371 32.28 -3.06 -21.60
C GLY A 371 33.45 -3.38 -20.67
N ILE A 372 33.84 -4.66 -20.55
CA ILE A 372 34.98 -5.07 -19.71
C ILE A 372 36.28 -4.44 -20.23
N GLN A 373 36.53 -4.38 -21.54
CA GLN A 373 37.68 -3.68 -22.11
C GLN A 373 37.71 -2.20 -21.67
N ARG A 374 36.57 -1.52 -21.71
CA ARG A 374 36.46 -0.12 -21.27
C ARG A 374 36.76 0.03 -19.75
N VAL A 375 36.30 -0.90 -18.91
CA VAL A 375 36.65 -0.93 -17.48
C VAL A 375 38.15 -1.03 -17.28
N VAL A 376 38.80 -2.00 -17.95
CA VAL A 376 40.25 -2.21 -17.86
C VAL A 376 41.01 -0.96 -18.32
N LEU A 377 40.60 -0.38 -19.45
CA LEU A 377 41.16 0.84 -19.98
C LEU A 377 41.07 2.02 -18.98
N ASN A 378 39.88 2.21 -18.39
CA ASN A 378 39.64 3.28 -17.39
C ASN A 378 40.54 3.13 -16.15
N ILE A 379 40.69 1.91 -15.66
CA ILE A 379 41.55 1.66 -14.47
C ILE A 379 43.03 1.82 -14.81
N LEU A 380 43.50 1.27 -15.96
CA LEU A 380 44.90 1.38 -16.40
C LEU A 380 45.28 2.84 -16.70
N THR A 381 44.45 3.59 -17.41
CA THR A 381 44.70 5.01 -17.68
C THR A 381 44.74 5.84 -16.39
N ASN A 382 43.91 5.52 -15.39
CA ASN A 382 44.03 6.13 -14.07
C ASN A 382 45.36 5.75 -13.38
N ALA A 383 45.74 4.47 -13.37
CA ALA A 383 47.03 4.03 -12.81
C ALA A 383 48.20 4.77 -13.44
N ILE A 384 48.29 4.82 -14.78
CA ILE A 384 49.36 5.55 -15.53
C ILE A 384 49.31 7.03 -15.17
N LYS A 385 48.13 7.62 -15.12
CA LYS A 385 47.94 9.05 -14.87
C LYS A 385 48.44 9.48 -13.51
N TYR A 386 48.08 8.73 -12.46
CA TYR A 386 48.37 9.08 -11.06
C TYR A 386 49.63 8.49 -10.51
N THR A 387 50.31 7.65 -11.27
CA THR A 387 51.68 7.22 -10.94
C THR A 387 52.70 8.25 -11.42
N PRO A 388 53.64 8.69 -10.57
CA PRO A 388 54.73 9.58 -10.96
C PRO A 388 55.64 8.96 -12.03
N GLU A 389 56.46 9.80 -12.63
CA GLU A 389 57.53 9.36 -13.54
C GLU A 389 58.46 8.39 -12.81
N GLY A 390 58.85 7.30 -13.47
CA GLY A 390 59.68 6.23 -12.90
C GLY A 390 58.97 5.28 -11.93
N GLY A 391 57.66 5.43 -11.74
CA GLY A 391 56.85 4.49 -10.94
C GLY A 391 56.50 3.20 -11.66
N SER A 392 55.87 2.25 -10.98
CA SER A 392 55.54 0.94 -11.57
C SER A 392 54.05 0.63 -11.54
N ILE A 393 53.58 -0.12 -12.58
CA ILE A 393 52.22 -0.59 -12.72
C ILE A 393 52.26 -2.09 -13.04
N LYS A 394 51.64 -2.90 -12.16
CA LYS A 394 51.57 -4.36 -12.30
C LYS A 394 50.18 -4.86 -12.46
N VAL A 395 49.93 -5.66 -13.49
CA VAL A 395 48.65 -6.25 -13.83
C VAL A 395 48.72 -7.76 -13.66
N TYR A 396 47.80 -8.31 -12.92
CA TYR A 396 47.68 -9.76 -12.73
C TYR A 396 46.30 -10.21 -13.17
N VAL A 397 46.26 -11.21 -14.04
CA VAL A 397 45.01 -11.88 -14.43
C VAL A 397 45.06 -13.31 -13.97
N GLY A 398 44.06 -13.73 -13.23
CA GLY A 398 44.01 -15.07 -12.66
C GLY A 398 42.58 -15.56 -12.43
N PHE A 399 42.50 -16.68 -11.71
CA PHE A 399 41.23 -17.33 -11.41
C PHE A 399 41.28 -17.88 -9.98
N VAL A 400 40.17 -17.64 -9.24
CA VAL A 400 40.02 -18.12 -7.87
C VAL A 400 38.56 -18.60 -7.69
N TYR A 401 38.39 -19.89 -7.37
CA TYR A 401 37.12 -20.58 -7.27
C TYR A 401 36.28 -20.47 -8.55
N ASN A 402 35.28 -19.62 -8.56
CA ASN A 402 34.34 -19.43 -9.69
C ASN A 402 34.48 -18.05 -10.37
N ASP A 403 35.45 -17.25 -9.95
CA ASP A 403 35.63 -15.90 -10.46
C ASP A 403 37.01 -15.75 -11.13
N ALA A 404 37.02 -15.23 -12.35
CA ALA A 404 38.21 -14.66 -12.93
C ALA A 404 38.44 -13.29 -12.32
N TYR A 405 39.72 -12.93 -12.07
CA TYR A 405 40.04 -11.63 -11.50
C TYR A 405 41.09 -10.90 -12.33
N ILE A 406 40.98 -9.57 -12.31
CA ILE A 406 42.01 -8.65 -12.79
C ILE A 406 42.43 -7.85 -11.57
N LYS A 407 43.73 -7.88 -11.27
CA LYS A 407 44.32 -7.09 -10.19
C LYS A 407 45.32 -6.13 -10.77
N ILE A 408 45.14 -4.83 -10.54
CA ILE A 408 46.00 -3.74 -11.00
C ILE A 408 46.58 -3.06 -9.77
N ILE A 409 47.92 -2.96 -9.71
CA ILE A 409 48.64 -2.33 -8.62
C ILE A 409 49.51 -1.23 -9.20
N ASP A 410 49.38 -0.01 -8.69
CA ASP A 410 50.23 1.11 -9.02
C ASP A 410 50.99 1.63 -7.78
N THR A 411 52.12 2.27 -8.02
CA THR A 411 52.93 2.98 -7.01
C THR A 411 52.63 4.49 -7.05
N GLY A 412 51.40 4.86 -7.30
CA GLY A 412 50.95 6.23 -7.45
C GLY A 412 50.80 7.00 -6.13
N ILE A 413 50.18 8.17 -6.25
CA ILE A 413 49.94 9.06 -5.09
C ILE A 413 49.00 8.50 -4.03
N GLY A 414 48.23 7.46 -4.39
CA GLY A 414 47.21 6.89 -3.54
C GLY A 414 45.97 7.77 -3.38
N ILE A 415 44.98 7.23 -2.66
CA ILE A 415 43.66 7.84 -2.43
C ILE A 415 43.43 7.91 -0.92
N PRO A 416 43.05 9.08 -0.36
CA PRO A 416 42.67 9.19 1.05
C PRO A 416 41.49 8.27 1.41
N GLU A 417 41.48 7.69 2.60
CA GLU A 417 40.46 6.78 3.07
C GLU A 417 39.05 7.44 3.06
N SER A 418 38.96 8.73 3.39
CA SER A 418 37.74 9.53 3.34
C SER A 418 37.11 9.59 1.97
N ASP A 419 37.88 9.43 0.91
CA ASP A 419 37.46 9.58 -0.47
C ASP A 419 37.11 8.25 -1.13
N LEU A 420 37.59 7.11 -0.60
CA LEU A 420 37.40 5.78 -1.19
C LEU A 420 35.93 5.42 -1.41
N ALA A 421 35.05 5.82 -0.52
CA ALA A 421 33.61 5.58 -0.68
C ALA A 421 32.96 6.40 -1.82
N ARG A 422 33.62 7.53 -2.19
CA ARG A 422 33.04 8.53 -3.11
C ARG A 422 33.64 8.49 -4.52
N ILE A 423 34.77 7.81 -4.73
CA ILE A 423 35.47 7.80 -6.03
C ILE A 423 34.61 7.23 -7.17
N PHE A 424 33.51 6.50 -6.87
CA PHE A 424 32.55 5.99 -7.83
C PHE A 424 31.38 6.96 -8.10
N GLU A 425 31.29 8.08 -7.34
CA GLU A 425 30.32 9.13 -7.63
C GLU A 425 30.66 9.82 -8.96
N ARG A 426 29.62 10.22 -9.70
CA ARG A 426 29.78 10.93 -10.99
C ARG A 426 30.43 12.29 -10.75
N PHE A 427 31.41 12.66 -11.59
CA PHE A 427 32.17 13.91 -11.51
C PHE A 427 33.01 14.08 -10.24
N TYR A 428 33.06 13.04 -9.38
CA TYR A 428 33.87 13.12 -8.17
C TYR A 428 35.37 13.09 -8.47
N ARG A 429 36.15 13.90 -7.75
CA ARG A 429 37.58 14.05 -7.89
C ARG A 429 38.16 14.42 -6.54
N VAL A 430 39.19 13.70 -6.09
CA VAL A 430 39.87 13.90 -4.80
C VAL A 430 40.47 15.31 -4.69
N ASP A 431 41.08 15.83 -5.78
CA ASP A 431 41.63 17.18 -5.85
C ASP A 431 41.20 17.85 -7.18
N LYS A 432 40.28 18.80 -7.08
CA LYS A 432 39.70 19.51 -8.24
C LYS A 432 40.75 20.39 -8.98
N ALA A 433 41.73 20.95 -8.27
CA ALA A 433 42.67 21.87 -8.86
C ALA A 433 43.79 21.15 -9.63
N ARG A 434 44.44 20.18 -9.00
CA ARG A 434 45.58 19.41 -9.56
C ARG A 434 45.13 18.49 -10.70
N THR A 435 43.91 17.98 -10.63
CA THR A 435 43.36 17.02 -11.62
C THR A 435 42.89 17.73 -12.90
N ARG A 436 42.56 19.05 -12.88
CA ARG A 436 42.21 19.80 -14.10
C ARG A 436 43.37 19.87 -15.07
N GLU A 437 44.58 20.05 -14.61
CA GLU A 437 45.81 20.05 -15.45
C GLU A 437 46.08 18.69 -16.05
N MET A 438 45.74 17.60 -15.36
CA MET A 438 45.94 16.22 -15.81
C MET A 438 44.81 15.67 -16.69
N GLY A 439 43.74 16.43 -16.96
CA GLY A 439 42.67 16.08 -17.93
C GLY A 439 41.86 14.83 -17.54
N GLY A 440 40.92 14.92 -16.67
CA GLY A 440 39.98 13.80 -16.36
C GLY A 440 38.55 14.30 -16.26
N THR A 441 37.57 13.50 -16.68
CA THR A 441 36.16 13.83 -16.65
C THR A 441 35.49 13.57 -15.26
N GLY A 442 36.09 12.72 -14.42
CA GLY A 442 35.48 12.22 -13.19
C GLY A 442 34.35 11.22 -13.44
N LEU A 443 34.19 10.75 -14.69
CA LEU A 443 33.17 9.78 -15.05
C LEU A 443 33.69 8.35 -15.21
N GLY A 444 35.00 8.17 -15.41
CA GLY A 444 35.57 6.86 -15.78
C GLY A 444 35.33 5.76 -14.73
N LEU A 445 35.48 6.05 -13.43
CA LEU A 445 35.20 5.06 -12.36
C LEU A 445 33.70 4.81 -12.18
N ALA A 446 32.85 5.83 -12.33
CA ALA A 446 31.41 5.67 -12.31
C ALA A 446 30.93 4.78 -13.47
N ILE A 447 31.47 4.99 -14.68
CA ILE A 447 31.18 4.14 -15.86
C ILE A 447 31.67 2.71 -15.61
N ALA A 448 32.89 2.56 -15.06
CA ALA A 448 33.44 1.24 -14.74
C ALA A 448 32.55 0.47 -13.76
N LYS A 449 32.07 1.14 -12.72
CA LYS A 449 31.15 0.55 -11.74
C LYS A 449 29.85 0.09 -12.38
N GLU A 450 29.21 0.95 -13.20
CA GLU A 450 27.94 0.65 -13.89
C GLU A 450 28.07 -0.56 -14.83
N ILE A 451 29.16 -0.60 -15.62
CA ILE A 451 29.45 -1.74 -16.52
C ILE A 451 29.63 -3.03 -15.71
N LEU A 452 30.35 -2.98 -14.60
CA LEU A 452 30.59 -4.15 -13.76
C LEU A 452 29.31 -4.66 -13.10
N ASP A 453 28.45 -3.77 -12.61
CA ASP A 453 27.18 -4.12 -11.99
C ASP A 453 26.26 -4.82 -12.99
N GLN A 454 26.18 -4.36 -14.26
CA GLN A 454 25.41 -5.04 -15.31
C GLN A 454 25.99 -6.40 -15.74
N ASN A 455 27.29 -6.61 -15.51
CA ASN A 455 27.94 -7.90 -15.75
C ASN A 455 28.00 -8.79 -14.51
N ASN A 456 27.25 -8.46 -13.43
CA ASN A 456 27.29 -9.17 -12.15
C ASN A 456 28.72 -9.31 -11.57
N SER A 457 29.56 -8.33 -11.86
CA SER A 457 30.98 -8.28 -11.51
C SER A 457 31.20 -7.34 -10.34
N ARG A 458 32.32 -7.47 -9.64
CA ARG A 458 32.63 -6.65 -8.47
C ARG A 458 33.98 -5.96 -8.64
N ILE A 459 34.10 -4.77 -8.04
CA ILE A 459 35.35 -4.02 -7.95
C ILE A 459 35.64 -3.68 -6.49
N ASP A 460 36.85 -3.98 -6.05
CA ASP A 460 37.36 -3.62 -4.73
C ASP A 460 38.59 -2.75 -4.93
N ILE A 461 38.74 -1.68 -4.15
CA ILE A 461 39.87 -0.76 -4.19
C ILE A 461 40.49 -0.63 -2.80
N LYS A 462 41.78 -0.80 -2.73
CA LYS A 462 42.59 -0.52 -1.54
C LYS A 462 43.67 0.50 -1.91
N SER A 463 43.78 1.54 -1.14
CA SER A 463 44.72 2.61 -1.41
C SER A 463 45.22 3.24 -0.14
N GLU A 464 46.51 3.67 -0.16
CA GLU A 464 47.13 4.42 0.91
C GLU A 464 47.93 5.57 0.30
N VAL A 465 47.74 6.76 0.84
CA VAL A 465 48.40 7.98 0.35
C VAL A 465 49.92 7.81 0.39
N GLY A 466 50.57 8.04 -0.75
CA GLY A 466 52.01 7.90 -0.93
C GLY A 466 52.51 6.47 -1.17
N LYS A 467 51.65 5.44 -1.11
CA LYS A 467 52.03 4.05 -1.38
C LYS A 467 51.47 3.50 -2.69
N GLY A 468 50.39 4.09 -3.19
CA GLY A 468 49.71 3.69 -4.41
C GLY A 468 48.37 3.06 -4.20
N THR A 469 47.83 2.41 -5.26
CA THR A 469 46.49 1.85 -5.29
C THR A 469 46.48 0.42 -5.81
N GLU A 470 45.72 -0.44 -5.17
CA GLU A 470 45.38 -1.80 -5.63
C GLU A 470 43.91 -1.86 -6.02
N VAL A 471 43.61 -2.18 -7.27
CA VAL A 471 42.25 -2.39 -7.78
C VAL A 471 42.08 -3.87 -8.13
N VAL A 472 41.01 -4.51 -7.61
CA VAL A 472 40.68 -5.90 -7.90
C VAL A 472 39.31 -5.95 -8.50
N ILE A 473 39.21 -6.44 -9.75
CA ILE A 473 37.93 -6.69 -10.45
C ILE A 473 37.69 -8.20 -10.45
N ARG A 474 36.48 -8.63 -10.07
CA ARG A 474 36.06 -10.05 -10.11
C ARG A 474 34.92 -10.23 -11.07
N ILE A 475 35.08 -11.15 -12.00
CA ILE A 475 34.09 -11.45 -13.06
C ILE A 475 33.68 -12.93 -12.92
N PRO A 476 32.39 -13.25 -12.72
CA PRO A 476 31.94 -14.65 -12.63
C PRO A 476 32.23 -15.40 -13.92
N THR A 477 32.76 -16.63 -13.80
CA THR A 477 33.04 -17.52 -14.96
C THR A 477 31.86 -18.42 -15.33
N LYS A 478 30.91 -18.64 -14.40
CA LYS A 478 29.69 -19.40 -14.66
C LYS A 478 28.58 -18.49 -15.11
N ARG A 479 27.82 -18.95 -16.11
CA ARG A 479 26.52 -18.34 -16.46
C ARG A 479 25.60 -18.43 -15.22
N VAL A 480 25.25 -17.29 -14.66
CA VAL A 480 24.25 -17.17 -13.59
C VAL A 480 22.88 -16.99 -14.21
#